data_e9228f8e984fea10f9fa9bf3d987e9d1
#
_entry.id   e9228f8e984fea10f9fa9bf3d987e9d1
#
_cell.length_a   1.000
_cell.length_b   1.000
_cell.length_c   1.000
_cell.angle_alpha   90.00
_cell.angle_beta   90.00
_cell.angle_gamma   90.00
#
_symmetry.space_group_name_H-M   'P 1'
#
loop_
_entity.id
_entity.type
_entity.pdbx_description
1 polymer ?
#
loop_
_entity_poly.entity_id
_entity_poly.type
_entity_poly.pdbx_seq_one_letter_code
_entity_poly.pdbx_strand_id
1 'polypeptide(L)'
;MALTEPVSQFDRRSAPRYRSFPVLGLTDRFSFTLAVATYGASAVYSVLLWRQGFREDNRVLYGVLAVGAAFHTLAMMLRGFSLERCPINNLFEATMFIGWTIVAAYLVAGLFRRLRFLGAFASPLLFAIGVFALFPMLDHRGPKPEFVHGWESLHAAMILLAYGAFGLGAVSALMYLSQEHDLKFDRARAVLALMPPIQRLEKVTSGLLWAGFWLLTVGLAVGAWWLKRERGYFISEDSKIVWSAIVWVAYLALLLLRGRSGFRARRFAWGAIGTFAFVLLTFWGTNLPSAIHHP
;
A
#
# COMPACT_ATOMS: atom_id res chain seq x y z
N MET A 1 0.36 -53.57 32.25
CA MET A 1 0.67 -52.50 33.23
C MET A 1 0.97 -51.23 32.42
N ALA A 2 -0.07 -50.48 32.10
CA ALA A 2 -0.01 -49.31 31.22
C ALA A 2 0.19 -48.07 32.09
N LEU A 3 1.29 -47.36 31.87
CA LEU A 3 1.58 -46.06 32.49
C LEU A 3 0.96 -44.96 31.62
N THR A 4 -0.15 -44.40 32.07
CA THR A 4 -0.75 -43.19 31.52
C THR A 4 0.02 -42.01 32.04
N GLU A 5 0.77 -41.33 31.15
CA GLU A 5 1.32 -39.98 31.46
C GLU A 5 0.19 -38.95 31.53
N PRO A 6 0.20 -38.05 32.52
CA PRO A 6 -0.76 -37.00 32.61
C PRO A 6 -0.47 -35.89 31.58
N VAL A 7 -1.47 -35.57 30.75
CA VAL A 7 -1.49 -34.39 29.88
C VAL A 7 -1.19 -33.16 30.73
N SER A 8 -0.03 -32.52 30.47
CA SER A 8 0.43 -31.32 31.15
C SER A 8 -0.59 -30.20 30.98
N GLN A 9 -1.05 -29.66 32.10
CA GLN A 9 -1.89 -28.47 32.19
C GLN A 9 -1.20 -27.33 31.43
N PHE A 10 -1.82 -26.91 30.33
CA PHE A 10 -1.43 -25.69 29.61
C PHE A 10 -1.60 -24.52 30.57
N ASP A 11 -0.48 -23.97 31.04
CA ASP A 11 -0.45 -22.84 31.98
C ASP A 11 -1.03 -21.59 31.28
N ARG A 12 -2.29 -21.27 31.62
CA ARG A 12 -2.98 -20.05 31.18
C ARG A 12 -2.35 -18.74 31.67
N ARG A 13 -1.23 -18.81 32.39
CA ARG A 13 -0.54 -17.62 32.94
C ARG A 13 0.48 -17.01 31.98
N SER A 14 0.77 -17.65 30.85
CA SER A 14 1.74 -17.16 29.85
C SER A 14 1.11 -16.39 28.68
N ALA A 15 -0.18 -16.03 28.77
CA ALA A 15 -0.73 -15.10 27.79
C ALA A 15 0.00 -13.75 27.90
N PRO A 16 0.63 -13.25 26.82
CA PRO A 16 1.40 -12.01 26.87
C PRO A 16 0.49 -10.87 27.31
N ARG A 17 0.80 -10.28 28.47
CA ARG A 17 0.11 -9.08 28.95
C ARG A 17 0.38 -7.97 27.95
N TYR A 18 -0.67 -7.57 27.23
CA TYR A 18 -0.68 -6.37 26.41
C TYR A 18 -0.25 -5.18 27.27
N ARG A 19 0.93 -4.63 27.04
CA ARG A 19 1.25 -3.28 27.49
C ARG A 19 0.44 -2.32 26.65
N SER A 20 -0.79 -2.01 27.10
CA SER A 20 -1.48 -0.83 26.66
C SER A 20 -0.64 0.37 27.08
N PHE A 21 0.02 1.05 26.18
CA PHE A 21 0.53 2.38 26.43
C PHE A 21 -0.71 3.30 26.38
N PRO A 22 -1.19 3.83 27.52
CA PRO A 22 -2.34 4.70 27.53
C PRO A 22 -1.92 6.11 27.14
N VAL A 23 -1.50 6.31 25.90
CA VAL A 23 -1.54 7.65 25.33
C VAL A 23 -2.99 7.91 24.99
N LEU A 24 -3.71 8.57 25.88
CA LEU A 24 -5.13 8.99 25.72
C LEU A 24 -6.18 7.85 25.61
N GLY A 25 -5.92 6.61 26.01
CA GLY A 25 -6.89 5.51 25.86
C GLY A 25 -7.20 5.09 24.42
N LEU A 26 -6.41 5.59 23.45
CA LEU A 26 -6.58 5.29 22.04
C LEU A 26 -6.01 3.90 21.72
N THR A 27 -6.82 3.06 21.10
CA THR A 27 -6.35 1.77 20.56
C THR A 27 -5.87 1.96 19.13
N ASP A 28 -5.00 1.04 18.67
CA ASP A 28 -4.54 0.98 17.27
C ASP A 28 -5.72 0.93 16.28
N ARG A 29 -6.72 0.09 16.56
CA ARG A 29 -7.93 -0.02 15.72
C ARG A 29 -8.79 1.23 15.73
N PHE A 30 -8.96 1.89 16.88
CA PHE A 30 -9.73 3.12 16.97
C PHE A 30 -9.06 4.24 16.16
N SER A 31 -7.75 4.41 16.31
CA SER A 31 -6.97 5.39 15.53
C SER A 31 -7.04 5.09 14.02
N PHE A 32 -6.98 3.82 13.64
CA PHE A 32 -7.15 3.43 12.24
C PHE A 32 -8.56 3.69 11.72
N THR A 33 -9.59 3.45 12.52
CA THR A 33 -10.99 3.77 12.15
C THR A 33 -11.16 5.27 11.91
N LEU A 34 -10.54 6.12 12.74
CA LEU A 34 -10.53 7.59 12.51
C LEU A 34 -9.85 7.95 11.19
N ALA A 35 -8.72 7.31 10.87
CA ALA A 35 -8.06 7.50 9.58
C ALA A 35 -8.97 7.13 8.41
N VAL A 36 -9.63 5.96 8.48
CA VAL A 36 -10.56 5.49 7.44
C VAL A 36 -11.76 6.42 7.30
N ALA A 37 -12.35 6.88 8.42
CA ALA A 37 -13.44 7.87 8.39
C ALA A 37 -12.99 9.18 7.72
N THR A 38 -11.76 9.64 8.00
CA THR A 38 -11.19 10.84 7.38
C THR A 38 -10.97 10.64 5.88
N TYR A 39 -10.51 9.45 5.46
CA TYR A 39 -10.40 9.09 4.04
C TYR A 39 -11.78 9.03 3.36
N GLY A 40 -12.80 8.53 4.06
CA GLY A 40 -14.18 8.54 3.59
C GLY A 40 -14.73 9.95 3.38
N ALA A 41 -14.52 10.85 4.36
CA ALA A 41 -14.87 12.27 4.22
C ALA A 41 -14.12 12.92 3.03
N SER A 42 -12.83 12.60 2.86
CA SER A 42 -12.04 13.04 1.71
C SER A 42 -12.60 12.51 0.38
N ALA A 43 -13.06 11.24 0.36
CA ALA A 43 -13.65 10.64 -0.82
C ALA A 43 -14.98 11.30 -1.21
N VAL A 44 -15.84 11.59 -0.23
CA VAL A 44 -17.09 12.34 -0.46
C VAL A 44 -16.79 13.74 -0.98
N TYR A 45 -15.85 14.45 -0.36
CA TYR A 45 -15.43 15.77 -0.82
C TYR A 45 -14.85 15.73 -2.24
N SER A 46 -14.13 14.67 -2.59
CA SER A 46 -13.61 14.45 -3.95
C SER A 46 -14.72 14.33 -4.99
N VAL A 47 -15.82 13.64 -4.66
CA VAL A 47 -16.99 13.55 -5.56
C VAL A 47 -17.63 14.92 -5.78
N LEU A 48 -17.67 15.76 -4.74
CA LEU A 48 -18.16 17.14 -4.89
C LEU A 48 -17.22 17.96 -5.76
N LEU A 49 -15.90 17.85 -5.59
CA LEU A 49 -14.91 18.49 -6.45
C LEU A 49 -15.05 18.05 -7.91
N TRP A 50 -15.34 16.77 -8.18
CA TRP A 50 -15.59 16.28 -9.54
C TRP A 50 -16.81 16.94 -10.17
N ARG A 51 -17.89 17.11 -9.41
CA ARG A 51 -19.11 17.77 -9.89
C ARG A 51 -18.90 19.27 -10.16
N GLN A 52 -18.03 19.90 -9.40
CA GLN A 52 -17.70 21.34 -9.54
C GLN A 52 -16.55 21.59 -10.52
N GLY A 53 -15.96 20.52 -11.07
CA GLY A 53 -14.92 20.60 -12.08
C GLY A 53 -13.58 21.07 -11.55
N PHE A 54 -13.16 20.69 -10.34
CA PHE A 54 -11.84 21.01 -9.74
C PHE A 54 -11.48 22.52 -9.71
N ARG A 55 -12.46 23.40 -9.70
CA ARG A 55 -12.23 24.86 -9.72
C ARG A 55 -11.54 25.39 -8.47
N GLU A 56 -11.61 24.66 -7.37
CA GLU A 56 -11.00 25.06 -6.11
C GLU A 56 -9.61 24.44 -5.92
N ASP A 57 -8.74 25.16 -5.21
CA ASP A 57 -7.42 24.67 -4.83
C ASP A 57 -7.59 23.41 -3.95
N ASN A 58 -7.00 22.29 -4.38
CA ASN A 58 -7.03 21.01 -3.66
C ASN A 58 -6.30 21.05 -2.31
N ARG A 59 -6.12 22.23 -1.70
CA ARG A 59 -5.47 22.38 -0.39
C ARG A 59 -6.29 21.76 0.73
N VAL A 60 -7.62 21.93 0.69
CA VAL A 60 -8.52 21.36 1.69
C VAL A 60 -8.42 19.84 1.66
N LEU A 61 -8.56 19.24 0.48
CA LEU A 61 -8.42 17.81 0.30
C LEU A 61 -7.05 17.30 0.77
N TYR A 62 -5.97 18.00 0.41
CA TYR A 62 -4.62 17.69 0.86
C TYR A 62 -4.49 17.74 2.39
N GLY A 63 -5.05 18.77 3.02
CA GLY A 63 -5.05 18.91 4.48
C GLY A 63 -5.83 17.79 5.18
N VAL A 64 -7.02 17.45 4.68
CA VAL A 64 -7.84 16.37 5.24
C VAL A 64 -7.13 15.02 5.10
N LEU A 65 -6.51 14.74 3.95
CA LEU A 65 -5.72 13.52 3.75
C LEU A 65 -4.47 13.49 4.64
N ALA A 66 -3.85 14.65 4.92
CA ALA A 66 -2.73 14.74 5.86
C ALA A 66 -3.17 14.42 7.31
N VAL A 67 -4.36 14.88 7.73
CA VAL A 67 -4.96 14.52 9.03
C VAL A 67 -5.25 13.03 9.09
N GLY A 68 -5.85 12.44 8.05
CA GLY A 68 -6.06 11.00 7.95
C GLY A 68 -4.75 10.21 8.04
N ALA A 69 -3.71 10.67 7.34
CA ALA A 69 -2.37 10.06 7.40
C ALA A 69 -1.75 10.15 8.80
N ALA A 70 -1.99 11.23 9.54
CA ALA A 70 -1.52 11.36 10.93
C ALA A 70 -2.19 10.31 11.85
N PHE A 71 -3.52 10.13 11.77
CA PHE A 71 -4.23 9.07 12.50
C PHE A 71 -3.76 7.67 12.06
N HIS A 72 -3.53 7.48 10.77
CA HIS A 72 -3.01 6.22 10.22
C HIS A 72 -1.60 5.91 10.76
N THR A 73 -0.71 6.90 10.78
CA THR A 73 0.63 6.78 11.35
C THR A 73 0.56 6.46 12.84
N LEU A 74 -0.33 7.15 13.58
CA LEU A 74 -0.56 6.87 15.00
C LEU A 74 -1.02 5.42 15.22
N ALA A 75 -1.96 4.93 14.40
CA ALA A 75 -2.42 3.55 14.46
C ALA A 75 -1.28 2.55 14.26
N MET A 76 -0.42 2.79 13.24
CA MET A 76 0.74 1.95 12.96
C MET A 76 1.77 1.98 14.11
N MET A 77 2.03 3.16 14.69
CA MET A 77 2.92 3.29 15.84
C MET A 77 2.38 2.55 17.05
N LEU A 78 1.10 2.76 17.42
CA LEU A 78 0.47 2.06 18.53
C LEU A 78 0.53 0.54 18.34
N ARG A 79 0.28 0.07 17.11
CA ARG A 79 0.38 -1.35 16.77
C ARG A 79 1.80 -1.88 16.88
N GLY A 80 2.77 -1.18 16.27
CA GLY A 80 4.18 -1.56 16.30
C GLY A 80 4.74 -1.62 17.71
N PHE A 81 4.47 -0.60 18.53
CA PHE A 81 4.92 -0.58 19.93
C PHE A 81 4.23 -1.62 20.81
N SER A 82 2.93 -1.89 20.60
CA SER A 82 2.22 -2.91 21.37
C SER A 82 2.70 -4.33 21.07
N LEU A 83 3.17 -4.57 19.84
CA LEU A 83 3.66 -5.86 19.38
C LEU A 83 5.20 -5.99 19.46
N GLU A 84 5.90 -4.88 19.77
CA GLU A 84 7.38 -4.80 19.76
C GLU A 84 8.00 -5.26 18.44
N ARG A 85 7.29 -5.05 17.32
CA ARG A 85 7.68 -5.45 15.96
C ARG A 85 7.09 -4.55 14.88
N CYS A 86 7.64 -4.64 13.66
CA CYS A 86 7.02 -4.01 12.50
C CYS A 86 5.66 -4.65 12.20
N PRO A 87 4.56 -3.88 12.08
CA PRO A 87 3.20 -4.42 11.91
C PRO A 87 2.93 -4.79 10.45
N ILE A 88 3.42 -5.94 10.00
CA ILE A 88 3.29 -6.45 8.62
C ILE A 88 2.96 -7.94 8.54
N ASN A 89 2.69 -8.60 9.65
CA ASN A 89 2.63 -10.06 9.70
C ASN A 89 1.26 -10.64 9.37
N ASN A 90 0.19 -9.89 9.54
CA ASN A 90 -1.13 -10.35 9.18
C ASN A 90 -1.75 -9.47 8.08
N LEU A 91 -2.85 -9.92 7.52
CA LEU A 91 -3.49 -9.28 6.38
C LEU A 91 -4.01 -7.87 6.71
N PHE A 92 -4.47 -7.66 7.96
CA PHE A 92 -4.84 -6.33 8.48
C PHE A 92 -3.63 -5.39 8.47
N GLU A 93 -2.53 -5.80 9.11
CA GLU A 93 -1.30 -5.00 9.22
C GLU A 93 -0.72 -4.66 7.85
N ALA A 94 -0.66 -5.65 6.99
CA ALA A 94 -0.15 -5.52 5.64
C ALA A 94 -0.99 -4.58 4.78
N THR A 95 -2.32 -4.70 4.83
CA THR A 95 -3.24 -3.82 4.10
C THR A 95 -3.19 -2.39 4.64
N MET A 96 -3.14 -2.25 5.96
CA MET A 96 -2.92 -0.98 6.64
C MET A 96 -1.60 -0.35 6.18
N PHE A 97 -0.52 -1.11 6.09
CA PHE A 97 0.77 -0.59 5.65
C PHE A 97 0.76 -0.15 4.19
N ILE A 98 0.14 -0.92 3.29
CA ILE A 98 -0.02 -0.52 1.87
C ILE A 98 -0.81 0.79 1.77
N GLY A 99 -1.92 0.92 2.48
CA GLY A 99 -2.69 2.17 2.53
C GLY A 99 -1.83 3.35 3.01
N TRP A 100 -1.02 3.13 4.06
CA TRP A 100 -0.11 4.14 4.57
C TRP A 100 0.93 4.56 3.53
N THR A 101 1.53 3.62 2.80
CA THR A 101 2.53 3.96 1.77
C THR A 101 1.92 4.74 0.61
N ILE A 102 0.66 4.44 0.23
CA ILE A 102 -0.05 5.20 -0.80
C ILE A 102 -0.29 6.65 -0.34
N VAL A 103 -0.79 6.86 0.89
CA VAL A 103 -1.03 8.22 1.38
C VAL A 103 0.28 8.97 1.62
N ALA A 104 1.33 8.31 2.10
CA ALA A 104 2.65 8.91 2.27
C ALA A 104 3.23 9.34 0.91
N ALA A 105 3.19 8.48 -0.11
CA ALA A 105 3.60 8.81 -1.47
C ALA A 105 2.79 9.98 -2.04
N TYR A 106 1.47 10.00 -1.79
CA TYR A 106 0.60 11.12 -2.18
C TYR A 106 0.99 12.43 -1.48
N LEU A 107 1.25 12.40 -0.16
CA LEU A 107 1.62 13.61 0.58
C LEU A 107 2.96 14.19 0.09
N VAL A 108 3.95 13.32 -0.20
CA VAL A 108 5.22 13.75 -0.81
C VAL A 108 4.99 14.34 -2.21
N ALA A 109 4.23 13.66 -3.07
CA ALA A 109 3.89 14.16 -4.39
C ALA A 109 3.10 15.49 -4.32
N GLY A 110 2.18 15.62 -3.37
CA GLY A 110 1.33 16.78 -3.14
C GLY A 110 2.05 18.02 -2.60
N LEU A 111 3.31 17.91 -2.16
CA LEU A 111 4.19 19.07 -1.93
C LEU A 111 4.31 19.90 -3.21
N PHE A 112 4.32 19.24 -4.35
CA PHE A 112 4.21 19.91 -5.66
C PHE A 112 2.73 20.20 -5.94
N ARG A 113 2.32 21.47 -5.86
CA ARG A 113 0.94 21.94 -6.11
C ARG A 113 0.30 21.31 -7.35
N ARG A 114 1.12 21.05 -8.36
CA ARG A 114 0.72 20.46 -9.64
C ARG A 114 0.27 18.99 -9.55
N LEU A 115 0.53 18.27 -8.44
CA LEU A 115 0.20 16.85 -8.23
C LEU A 115 -0.89 16.65 -7.17
N ARG A 116 -1.36 17.71 -6.50
CA ARG A 116 -2.40 17.61 -5.45
C ARG A 116 -3.73 17.04 -5.95
N PHE A 117 -4.00 17.19 -7.25
CA PHE A 117 -5.20 16.61 -7.87
C PHE A 117 -5.29 15.08 -7.72
N LEU A 118 -4.15 14.39 -7.57
CA LEU A 118 -4.13 12.92 -7.35
C LEU A 118 -4.94 12.52 -6.11
N GLY A 119 -5.06 13.40 -5.12
CA GLY A 119 -5.82 13.16 -3.91
C GLY A 119 -7.29 12.85 -4.16
N ALA A 120 -7.87 13.44 -5.21
CA ALA A 120 -9.28 13.20 -5.57
C ALA A 120 -9.58 11.75 -5.97
N PHE A 121 -8.58 11.02 -6.47
CA PHE A 121 -8.70 9.61 -6.80
C PHE A 121 -8.03 8.71 -5.75
N ALA A 122 -6.99 9.20 -5.07
CA ALA A 122 -6.35 8.47 -3.98
C ALA A 122 -7.30 8.30 -2.78
N SER A 123 -8.14 9.29 -2.46
CA SER A 123 -9.03 9.24 -1.30
C SER A 123 -10.09 8.12 -1.39
N PRO A 124 -10.82 7.88 -2.51
CA PRO A 124 -11.72 6.75 -2.63
C PRO A 124 -10.99 5.40 -2.53
N LEU A 125 -9.80 5.30 -3.12
CA LEU A 125 -8.98 4.08 -3.02
C LEU A 125 -8.54 3.82 -1.58
N LEU A 126 -8.02 4.83 -0.88
CA LEU A 126 -7.62 4.73 0.52
C LEU A 126 -8.79 4.37 1.43
N PHE A 127 -9.97 4.93 1.17
CA PHE A 127 -11.18 4.57 1.89
C PHE A 127 -11.56 3.11 1.66
N ALA A 128 -11.58 2.65 0.41
CA ALA A 128 -11.92 1.26 0.08
C ALA A 128 -10.92 0.26 0.70
N ILE A 129 -9.61 0.52 0.58
CA ILE A 129 -8.56 -0.29 1.22
C ILE A 129 -8.70 -0.25 2.75
N GLY A 130 -8.99 0.91 3.32
CA GLY A 130 -9.17 1.07 4.76
C GLY A 130 -10.39 0.32 5.30
N VAL A 131 -11.54 0.41 4.63
CA VAL A 131 -12.75 -0.35 4.99
C VAL A 131 -12.48 -1.85 4.89
N PHE A 132 -11.82 -2.30 3.81
CA PHE A 132 -11.42 -3.70 3.67
C PHE A 132 -10.52 -4.15 4.82
N ALA A 133 -9.51 -3.36 5.21
CA ALA A 133 -8.63 -3.70 6.32
C ALA A 133 -9.37 -3.85 7.66
N LEU A 134 -10.46 -3.09 7.88
CA LEU A 134 -11.21 -3.14 9.13
C LEU A 134 -12.02 -4.44 9.35
N PHE A 135 -12.13 -5.33 8.33
CA PHE A 135 -12.79 -6.63 8.51
C PHE A 135 -12.09 -7.44 9.60
N PRO A 136 -12.83 -7.91 10.64
CA PRO A 136 -12.23 -8.61 11.78
C PRO A 136 -11.46 -9.88 11.41
N MET A 137 -11.89 -10.56 10.33
CA MET A 137 -11.27 -11.80 9.84
C MET A 137 -9.81 -11.61 9.37
N LEU A 138 -9.39 -10.38 9.10
CA LEU A 138 -8.04 -10.09 8.59
C LEU A 138 -7.01 -9.92 9.71
N ASP A 139 -7.45 -9.77 10.95
CA ASP A 139 -6.58 -9.51 12.11
C ASP A 139 -6.33 -10.79 12.93
N HIS A 140 -5.78 -11.81 12.27
CA HIS A 140 -5.27 -12.99 12.97
C HIS A 140 -3.90 -12.68 13.54
N ARG A 141 -3.79 -12.69 14.87
CA ARG A 141 -2.55 -12.43 15.60
C ARG A 141 -1.75 -13.71 15.65
N GLY A 142 -0.74 -13.82 14.78
CA GLY A 142 0.24 -14.88 14.83
C GLY A 142 1.25 -14.73 15.99
N PRO A 143 2.13 -15.73 16.23
CA PRO A 143 3.22 -15.63 17.19
C PRO A 143 4.14 -14.44 16.85
N LYS A 144 4.82 -13.89 17.86
CA LYS A 144 5.78 -12.79 17.67
C LYS A 144 6.93 -13.30 16.79
N PRO A 145 7.17 -12.73 15.59
CA PRO A 145 8.39 -13.05 14.87
C PRO A 145 9.59 -12.43 15.58
N GLU A 146 10.67 -13.14 15.63
CA GLU A 146 11.96 -12.62 16.08
C GLU A 146 12.56 -11.71 14.99
N PHE A 147 12.24 -10.42 15.00
CA PHE A 147 12.91 -9.45 14.15
C PHE A 147 14.24 -9.06 14.76
N VAL A 148 15.30 -9.63 14.24
CA VAL A 148 16.63 -9.49 14.84
C VAL A 148 17.48 -8.38 14.20
N HIS A 149 17.21 -7.91 12.96
CA HIS A 149 18.15 -7.05 12.26
C HIS A 149 17.53 -5.91 11.45
N GLY A 150 18.19 -4.73 11.46
CA GLY A 150 17.74 -3.52 10.75
C GLY A 150 17.69 -3.65 9.23
N TRP A 151 18.45 -4.56 8.62
CA TRP A 151 18.44 -4.80 7.16
C TRP A 151 17.17 -5.43 6.65
N GLU A 152 16.55 -6.33 7.42
CA GLU A 152 15.25 -6.92 7.10
C GLU A 152 14.15 -5.85 7.09
N SER A 153 14.15 -4.98 8.09
CA SER A 153 13.22 -3.86 8.17
C SER A 153 13.42 -2.88 7.02
N LEU A 154 14.66 -2.60 6.62
CA LEU A 154 14.98 -1.75 5.48
C LEU A 154 14.47 -2.35 4.17
N HIS A 155 14.73 -3.64 3.92
CA HIS A 155 14.19 -4.39 2.79
C HIS A 155 12.67 -4.26 2.72
N ALA A 156 11.98 -4.59 3.81
CA ALA A 156 10.52 -4.53 3.89
C ALA A 156 10.00 -3.10 3.61
N ALA A 157 10.61 -2.08 4.21
CA ALA A 157 10.22 -0.68 4.00
C ALA A 157 10.36 -0.25 2.53
N MET A 158 11.44 -0.65 1.85
CA MET A 158 11.66 -0.31 0.45
C MET A 158 10.63 -0.98 -0.48
N ILE A 159 10.30 -2.27 -0.24
CA ILE A 159 9.27 -2.99 -0.98
C ILE A 159 7.90 -2.32 -0.80
N LEU A 160 7.56 -1.95 0.42
CA LEU A 160 6.28 -1.34 0.73
C LEU A 160 6.16 0.08 0.17
N LEU A 161 7.25 0.86 0.18
CA LEU A 161 7.30 2.17 -0.50
C LEU A 161 7.16 2.02 -2.02
N ALA A 162 7.74 0.96 -2.60
CA ALA A 162 7.54 0.63 -4.01
C ALA A 162 6.06 0.37 -4.30
N TYR A 163 5.37 -0.39 -3.46
CA TYR A 163 3.93 -0.66 -3.60
C TYR A 163 3.10 0.62 -3.47
N GLY A 164 3.48 1.54 -2.58
CA GLY A 164 2.87 2.87 -2.49
C GLY A 164 3.01 3.68 -3.78
N ALA A 165 4.19 3.69 -4.38
CA ALA A 165 4.44 4.36 -5.65
C ALA A 165 3.65 3.71 -6.80
N PHE A 166 3.57 2.37 -6.87
CA PHE A 166 2.75 1.64 -7.83
C PHE A 166 1.27 1.93 -7.65
N GLY A 167 0.78 1.97 -6.41
CA GLY A 167 -0.61 2.31 -6.11
C GLY A 167 -0.97 3.73 -6.55
N LEU A 168 -0.11 4.71 -6.28
CA LEU A 168 -0.32 6.07 -6.76
C LEU A 168 -0.20 6.17 -8.30
N GLY A 169 0.66 5.36 -8.92
CA GLY A 169 0.75 5.20 -10.37
C GLY A 169 -0.54 4.64 -10.96
N ALA A 170 -1.14 3.62 -10.33
CA ALA A 170 -2.43 3.07 -10.72
C ALA A 170 -3.57 4.10 -10.57
N VAL A 171 -3.56 4.91 -9.52
CA VAL A 171 -4.47 6.05 -9.34
C VAL A 171 -4.35 7.03 -10.50
N SER A 172 -3.13 7.43 -10.87
CA SER A 172 -2.89 8.33 -12.01
C SER A 172 -3.36 7.71 -13.34
N ALA A 173 -3.20 6.38 -13.49
CA ALA A 173 -3.69 5.65 -14.66
C ALA A 173 -5.22 5.59 -14.73
N LEU A 174 -5.90 5.41 -13.59
CA LEU A 174 -7.38 5.50 -13.51
C LEU A 174 -7.88 6.88 -13.93
N MET A 175 -7.22 7.96 -13.47
CA MET A 175 -7.54 9.32 -13.90
C MET A 175 -7.36 9.47 -15.42
N TYR A 176 -6.26 8.93 -15.96
CA TYR A 176 -6.02 8.94 -17.41
C TYR A 176 -7.18 8.30 -18.19
N LEU A 177 -7.61 7.10 -17.77
CA LEU A 177 -8.70 6.37 -18.43
C LEU A 177 -10.05 7.08 -18.30
N SER A 178 -10.35 7.66 -17.14
CA SER A 178 -11.56 8.45 -16.92
C SER A 178 -11.58 9.66 -17.86
N GLN A 179 -10.48 10.40 -17.97
CA GLN A 179 -10.39 11.55 -18.86
C GLN A 179 -10.44 11.16 -20.33
N GLU A 180 -9.80 10.06 -20.74
CA GLU A 180 -9.89 9.55 -22.12
C GLU A 180 -11.33 9.18 -22.51
N HIS A 181 -12.07 8.56 -21.56
CA HIS A 181 -13.47 8.21 -21.75
C HIS A 181 -14.34 9.45 -21.94
N ASP A 182 -14.20 10.45 -21.08
CA ASP A 182 -15.01 11.67 -21.13
C ASP A 182 -14.75 12.49 -22.40
N LEU A 183 -13.50 12.51 -22.89
CA LEU A 183 -13.14 13.13 -24.17
C LEU A 183 -13.82 12.47 -25.38
N LYS A 184 -14.03 11.14 -25.34
CA LYS A 184 -14.67 10.41 -26.44
C LYS A 184 -16.17 10.59 -26.51
N PHE A 185 -16.83 10.81 -25.39
CA PHE A 185 -18.28 10.86 -25.29
C PHE A 185 -18.86 12.26 -25.14
N ASP A 186 -18.05 13.31 -25.30
CA ASP A 186 -18.45 14.74 -25.24
C ASP A 186 -19.22 15.13 -23.96
N ARG A 187 -19.15 14.29 -22.91
CA ARG A 187 -20.03 14.36 -21.73
C ARG A 187 -19.68 15.46 -20.73
N ALA A 188 -18.52 16.11 -20.83
CA ALA A 188 -18.12 17.07 -19.81
C ALA A 188 -17.05 18.08 -20.23
N ARG A 189 -17.33 18.94 -21.22
CA ARG A 189 -16.43 20.04 -21.58
C ARG A 189 -16.02 20.91 -20.37
N ALA A 190 -16.91 21.06 -19.38
CA ALA A 190 -16.63 21.84 -18.17
C ALA A 190 -15.70 21.12 -17.18
N VAL A 191 -15.77 19.78 -17.07
CA VAL A 191 -14.91 18.97 -16.18
C VAL A 191 -13.54 18.76 -16.79
N LEU A 192 -13.47 18.61 -18.12
CA LEU A 192 -12.21 18.41 -18.85
C LEU A 192 -11.28 19.62 -18.81
N ALA A 193 -11.84 20.84 -18.80
CA ALA A 193 -11.04 22.09 -18.72
C ALA A 193 -10.25 22.22 -17.41
N LEU A 194 -10.54 21.41 -16.41
CA LEU A 194 -10.02 21.51 -15.05
C LEU A 194 -9.15 20.33 -14.64
N MET A 195 -9.26 19.20 -15.34
CA MET A 195 -8.34 18.06 -15.18
C MET A 195 -6.97 18.38 -15.80
N PRO A 196 -5.88 17.86 -15.23
CA PRO A 196 -4.57 17.99 -15.84
C PRO A 196 -4.55 17.40 -17.25
N PRO A 197 -3.80 17.96 -18.19
CA PRO A 197 -3.70 17.42 -19.54
C PRO A 197 -3.37 15.92 -19.53
N ILE A 198 -3.99 15.14 -20.40
CA ILE A 198 -3.85 13.68 -20.48
C ILE A 198 -2.38 13.25 -20.63
N GLN A 199 -1.56 14.05 -21.33
CA GLN A 199 -0.11 13.83 -21.46
C GLN A 199 0.62 13.95 -20.13
N ARG A 200 0.09 14.77 -19.19
CA ARG A 200 0.66 14.92 -17.87
C ARG A 200 0.38 13.70 -17.01
N LEU A 201 -0.86 13.19 -17.04
CA LEU A 201 -1.24 11.97 -16.32
C LEU A 201 -0.37 10.79 -16.76
N GLU A 202 -0.15 10.67 -18.06
CA GLU A 202 0.73 9.65 -18.63
C GLU A 202 2.18 9.76 -18.13
N LYS A 203 2.75 10.98 -18.09
CA LYS A 203 4.09 11.23 -17.55
C LYS A 203 4.18 10.93 -16.06
N VAL A 204 3.16 11.32 -15.29
CA VAL A 204 3.08 11.07 -13.84
C VAL A 204 3.00 9.57 -13.57
N THR A 205 2.12 8.85 -14.28
CA THR A 205 2.03 7.39 -14.19
C THR A 205 3.38 6.74 -14.45
N SER A 206 4.01 7.07 -15.57
CA SER A 206 5.32 6.52 -15.93
C SER A 206 6.40 6.84 -14.89
N GLY A 207 6.46 8.07 -14.38
CA GLY A 207 7.41 8.49 -13.36
C GLY A 207 7.23 7.74 -12.04
N LEU A 208 5.99 7.55 -11.59
CA LEU A 208 5.68 6.80 -10.38
C LEU A 208 6.01 5.32 -10.51
N LEU A 209 5.73 4.71 -11.68
CA LEU A 209 6.09 3.31 -11.92
C LEU A 209 7.61 3.11 -11.99
N TRP A 210 8.36 4.03 -12.59
CA TRP A 210 9.83 4.00 -12.57
C TRP A 210 10.38 4.16 -11.15
N ALA A 211 9.87 5.10 -10.36
CA ALA A 211 10.28 5.27 -8.96
C ALA A 211 9.99 4.00 -8.14
N GLY A 212 8.80 3.42 -8.27
CA GLY A 212 8.45 2.17 -7.62
C GLY A 212 9.33 1.00 -8.08
N PHE A 213 9.63 0.90 -9.37
CA PHE A 213 10.49 -0.15 -9.93
C PHE A 213 11.92 -0.09 -9.36
N TRP A 214 12.51 1.09 -9.25
CA TRP A 214 13.84 1.25 -8.66
C TRP A 214 13.83 0.93 -7.16
N LEU A 215 12.80 1.39 -6.42
CA LEU A 215 12.63 1.03 -5.00
C LEU A 215 12.49 -0.48 -4.82
N LEU A 216 11.69 -1.14 -5.66
CA LEU A 216 11.52 -2.59 -5.65
C LEU A 216 12.84 -3.30 -5.95
N THR A 217 13.57 -2.86 -6.99
CA THR A 217 14.85 -3.46 -7.40
C THR A 217 15.89 -3.38 -6.27
N VAL A 218 16.06 -2.21 -5.68
CA VAL A 218 17.01 -2.03 -4.56
C VAL A 218 16.53 -2.81 -3.34
N GLY A 219 15.22 -2.80 -3.04
CA GLY A 219 14.65 -3.57 -1.96
C GLY A 219 14.91 -5.07 -2.11
N LEU A 220 14.68 -5.65 -3.30
CA LEU A 220 14.96 -7.05 -3.57
C LEU A 220 16.46 -7.38 -3.48
N ALA A 221 17.33 -6.49 -3.95
CA ALA A 221 18.78 -6.67 -3.83
C ALA A 221 19.24 -6.70 -2.37
N VAL A 222 18.72 -5.79 -1.53
CA VAL A 222 19.00 -5.77 -0.08
C VAL A 222 18.49 -7.06 0.58
N GLY A 223 17.29 -7.53 0.21
CA GLY A 223 16.73 -8.77 0.74
C GLY A 223 17.54 -10.01 0.34
N ALA A 224 17.95 -10.11 -0.92
CA ALA A 224 18.79 -11.21 -1.41
C ALA A 224 20.18 -11.21 -0.73
N TRP A 225 20.78 -10.03 -0.54
CA TRP A 225 22.05 -9.90 0.18
C TRP A 225 21.92 -10.32 1.64
N TRP A 226 20.85 -9.88 2.33
CA TRP A 226 20.55 -10.26 3.70
C TRP A 226 20.34 -11.78 3.83
N LEU A 227 19.54 -12.37 2.93
CA LEU A 227 19.26 -13.83 2.91
C LEU A 227 20.54 -14.66 2.75
N LYS A 228 21.46 -14.22 1.87
CA LYS A 228 22.75 -14.85 1.73
C LYS A 228 23.59 -14.81 3.00
N ARG A 229 23.59 -13.66 3.68
CA ARG A 229 24.36 -13.46 4.90
C ARG A 229 23.86 -14.32 6.05
N GLU A 230 22.54 -14.45 6.20
CA GLU A 230 21.92 -15.18 7.32
C GLU A 230 21.80 -16.69 7.06
N ARG A 231 21.51 -17.08 5.82
CA ARG A 231 21.16 -18.47 5.45
C ARG A 231 22.11 -19.10 4.43
N GLY A 232 23.05 -18.38 3.87
CA GLY A 232 24.08 -18.88 2.95
C GLY A 232 23.63 -19.00 1.48
N TYR A 233 22.38 -18.70 1.13
CA TYR A 233 21.86 -18.71 -0.24
C TYR A 233 21.18 -17.39 -0.63
N PHE A 234 21.19 -17.07 -1.94
CA PHE A 234 20.60 -15.84 -2.46
C PHE A 234 19.10 -15.94 -2.77
N ILE A 235 18.63 -17.12 -3.11
CA ILE A 235 17.26 -17.39 -3.56
C ILE A 235 16.79 -18.65 -2.85
N SER A 236 15.56 -18.65 -2.39
CA SER A 236 14.88 -19.83 -1.89
C SER A 236 13.57 -20.07 -2.65
N GLU A 237 13.00 -21.25 -2.52
CA GLU A 237 11.70 -21.61 -3.10
C GLU A 237 10.50 -21.00 -2.34
N ASP A 238 10.76 -20.05 -1.43
CA ASP A 238 9.70 -19.36 -0.71
C ASP A 238 8.77 -18.62 -1.67
N SER A 239 7.47 -18.81 -1.48
CA SER A 239 6.45 -18.24 -2.35
C SER A 239 6.52 -16.73 -2.49
N LYS A 240 6.90 -15.99 -1.42
CA LYS A 240 7.05 -14.53 -1.49
C LYS A 240 8.20 -14.10 -2.39
N ILE A 241 9.30 -14.86 -2.41
CA ILE A 241 10.46 -14.57 -3.27
C ILE A 241 10.06 -14.77 -4.73
N VAL A 242 9.41 -15.89 -5.06
CA VAL A 242 8.94 -16.19 -6.41
C VAL A 242 7.96 -15.13 -6.91
N TRP A 243 6.96 -14.79 -6.10
CA TRP A 243 5.98 -13.78 -6.46
C TRP A 243 6.58 -12.38 -6.60
N SER A 244 7.53 -12.02 -5.75
CA SER A 244 8.25 -10.73 -5.88
C SER A 244 9.03 -10.65 -7.19
N ALA A 245 9.63 -11.75 -7.64
CA ALA A 245 10.30 -11.82 -8.93
C ALA A 245 9.29 -11.67 -10.08
N ILE A 246 8.12 -12.31 -10.01
CA ILE A 246 7.06 -12.16 -11.02
C ILE A 246 6.57 -10.71 -11.08
N VAL A 247 6.34 -10.07 -9.94
CA VAL A 247 5.96 -8.64 -9.87
C VAL A 247 7.04 -7.78 -10.52
N TRP A 248 8.32 -8.01 -10.20
CA TRP A 248 9.44 -7.27 -10.78
C TRP A 248 9.48 -7.41 -12.30
N VAL A 249 9.35 -8.64 -12.83
CA VAL A 249 9.32 -8.92 -14.28
C VAL A 249 8.11 -8.23 -14.94
N ALA A 250 6.94 -8.27 -14.31
CA ALA A 250 5.72 -7.66 -14.85
C ALA A 250 5.87 -6.14 -14.99
N TYR A 251 6.42 -5.45 -13.99
CA TYR A 251 6.67 -4.00 -14.07
C TYR A 251 7.79 -3.67 -15.06
N LEU A 252 8.87 -4.46 -15.11
CA LEU A 252 9.92 -4.29 -16.11
C LEU A 252 9.34 -4.40 -17.53
N ALA A 253 8.58 -5.46 -17.79
CA ALA A 253 7.94 -5.67 -19.09
C ALA A 253 7.02 -4.50 -19.47
N LEU A 254 6.19 -4.02 -18.53
CA LEU A 254 5.30 -2.89 -18.75
C LEU A 254 6.07 -1.61 -19.10
N LEU A 255 7.16 -1.31 -18.37
CA LEU A 255 7.99 -0.14 -18.58
C LEU A 255 8.78 -0.21 -19.90
N LEU A 256 9.30 -1.38 -20.27
CA LEU A 256 9.99 -1.59 -21.55
C LEU A 256 9.02 -1.49 -22.73
N LEU A 257 7.81 -2.08 -22.62
CA LEU A 257 6.77 -1.97 -23.63
C LEU A 257 6.35 -0.51 -23.85
N ARG A 258 6.30 0.28 -22.78
CA ARG A 258 6.00 1.72 -22.88
C ARG A 258 7.01 2.48 -23.74
N GLY A 259 8.27 2.07 -23.72
CA GLY A 259 9.34 2.67 -24.56
C GLY A 259 9.26 2.32 -26.04
N ARG A 260 8.44 1.32 -26.43
CA ARG A 260 8.32 0.91 -27.84
C ARG A 260 7.36 1.81 -28.60
N SER A 261 7.76 2.16 -29.83
CA SER A 261 6.87 2.86 -30.77
C SER A 261 5.61 2.03 -31.05
N GLY A 262 4.43 2.64 -30.88
CA GLY A 262 3.13 1.97 -31.10
C GLY A 262 2.45 1.41 -29.84
N PHE A 263 3.08 1.41 -28.67
CA PHE A 263 2.40 1.05 -27.44
C PHE A 263 1.53 2.22 -26.94
N ARG A 264 0.21 2.07 -27.10
CA ARG A 264 -0.76 3.13 -26.78
C ARG A 264 -0.81 3.43 -25.28
N ALA A 265 -0.89 4.71 -24.91
CA ALA A 265 -0.99 5.16 -23.52
C ALA A 265 -2.15 4.51 -22.74
N ARG A 266 -3.28 4.22 -23.40
CA ARG A 266 -4.41 3.49 -22.84
C ARG A 266 -4.03 2.07 -22.40
N ARG A 267 -3.25 1.33 -23.22
CA ARG A 267 -2.77 -0.02 -22.84
C ARG A 267 -1.81 0.05 -21.67
N PHE A 268 -0.96 1.08 -21.63
CA PHE A 268 -0.07 1.33 -20.51
C PHE A 268 -0.84 1.61 -19.23
N ALA A 269 -1.89 2.43 -19.28
CA ALA A 269 -2.74 2.71 -18.12
C ALA A 269 -3.42 1.44 -17.59
N TRP A 270 -4.02 0.62 -18.46
CA TRP A 270 -4.58 -0.68 -18.06
C TRP A 270 -3.53 -1.63 -17.50
N GLY A 271 -2.33 -1.65 -18.09
CA GLY A 271 -1.20 -2.41 -17.57
C GLY A 271 -0.82 -1.97 -16.16
N ALA A 272 -0.74 -0.66 -15.88
CA ALA A 272 -0.42 -0.12 -14.57
C ALA A 272 -1.46 -0.53 -13.50
N ILE A 273 -2.75 -0.48 -13.84
CA ILE A 273 -3.83 -0.90 -12.94
C ILE A 273 -3.79 -2.41 -12.73
N GLY A 274 -3.64 -3.19 -13.80
CA GLY A 274 -3.60 -4.65 -13.73
C GLY A 274 -2.42 -5.19 -12.94
N THR A 275 -1.21 -4.61 -13.13
CA THR A 275 -0.03 -5.00 -12.35
C THR A 275 -0.17 -4.62 -10.88
N PHE A 276 -0.79 -3.47 -10.55
CA PHE A 276 -1.05 -3.12 -9.16
C PHE A 276 -2.11 -4.01 -8.52
N ALA A 277 -3.21 -4.33 -9.22
CA ALA A 277 -4.18 -5.31 -8.75
C ALA A 277 -3.53 -6.69 -8.51
N PHE A 278 -2.63 -7.10 -9.40
CA PHE A 278 -1.84 -8.32 -9.22
C PHE A 278 -0.96 -8.25 -7.97
N VAL A 279 -0.29 -7.12 -7.69
CA VAL A 279 0.47 -6.92 -6.45
C VAL A 279 -0.41 -7.10 -5.22
N LEU A 280 -1.62 -6.50 -5.20
CA LEU A 280 -2.55 -6.65 -4.07
C LEU A 280 -2.96 -8.11 -3.87
N LEU A 281 -3.33 -8.80 -4.96
CA LEU A 281 -3.75 -10.21 -4.91
C LEU A 281 -2.60 -11.13 -4.45
N THR A 282 -1.38 -10.92 -4.98
CA THR A 282 -0.23 -11.74 -4.62
C THR A 282 0.23 -11.49 -3.20
N PHE A 283 0.19 -10.23 -2.75
CA PHE A 283 0.54 -9.90 -1.37
C PHE A 283 -0.38 -10.62 -0.37
N TRP A 284 -1.66 -10.71 -0.68
CA TRP A 284 -2.61 -11.44 0.16
C TRP A 284 -2.47 -12.97 0.02
N GLY A 285 -2.31 -13.46 -1.21
CA GLY A 285 -2.23 -14.90 -1.50
C GLY A 285 -0.97 -15.58 -0.97
N THR A 286 0.16 -14.87 -0.94
CA THR A 286 1.46 -15.40 -0.51
C THR A 286 1.70 -15.34 1.00
N ASN A 287 0.86 -14.62 1.74
CA ASN A 287 0.95 -14.64 3.21
C ASN A 287 0.51 -15.97 3.82
N LEU A 288 -0.24 -16.80 3.11
CA LEU A 288 -0.71 -18.10 3.59
C LEU A 288 0.35 -19.21 3.51
N PRO A 289 1.12 -19.39 2.40
CA PRO A 289 2.04 -20.52 2.22
C PRO A 289 3.52 -20.18 2.42
N SER A 290 3.90 -19.01 2.95
CA SER A 290 5.32 -18.65 3.10
C SER A 290 5.97 -19.32 4.31
N ALA A 291 7.00 -20.14 4.10
CA ALA A 291 7.72 -20.83 5.15
C ALA A 291 8.78 -19.95 5.86
N ILE A 292 9.32 -18.93 5.17
CA ILE A 292 10.38 -18.06 5.71
C ILE A 292 9.79 -16.85 6.43
N HIS A 293 8.62 -16.38 5.98
CA HIS A 293 7.97 -15.17 6.46
C HIS A 293 6.68 -15.47 7.25
N HIS A 294 6.48 -16.73 7.64
CA HIS A 294 5.41 -17.11 8.55
C HIS A 294 5.74 -16.63 9.95
N PRO A 295 4.78 -15.95 10.61
CA PRO A 295 4.88 -15.65 12.03
C PRO A 295 4.81 -16.91 12.89
#